data_40c9f30d486b60aaaabd9753e5a060e6
#
_entry.id   40c9f30d486b60aaaabd9753e5a060e6
#
_cell.length_a   1.000
_cell.length_b   1.000
_cell.length_c   1.000
_cell.angle_alpha   90.00
_cell.angle_beta   90.00
_cell.angle_gamma   90.00
#
_symmetry.space_group_name_H-M   'P 1'
#
loop_
_entity.id
_entity.type
_entity.pdbx_description
1 polymer ?
#
loop_
_entity_poly.entity_id
_entity_poly.type
_entity_poly.pdbx_seq_one_letter_code
_entity_poly.pdbx_strand_id
1 'polypeptide(L)'
;FAPLLLVHSCANTTQSPTGGPKDTIPPYIVYINPLPGTVNVPLKDARFYFEFNEYVKIKDPKNIVLSPPLSKPVKSKLKGKGLVLSFEEALDSNTTYTISFTDAITDNNEGNPFAGFSYVFSTGKSIDSMLVTGTVRDCNTLKPFKNATVMLYSDLSDSAVFLKRPVAAAKSDDWGYFSLPFVKDTTYRIYAIKDIDGNNIYDPENDLIAFIDSLIRPKLVSYDTIPEMITYDMKDTLNCAA
;
A
#
# COMPACT_ATOMS: atom_id res chain seq x y z
N PHE A 1 36.17 -68.49 -1.00
CA PHE A 1 36.17 -67.30 -0.08
C PHE A 1 36.31 -66.04 -0.92
N ALA A 2 35.25 -65.28 -1.04
CA ALA A 2 35.25 -63.93 -1.69
C ALA A 2 35.42 -62.88 -0.58
N PRO A 3 36.35 -61.92 -0.70
CA PRO A 3 36.49 -60.88 0.29
C PRO A 3 35.35 -59.81 0.09
N LEU A 4 34.59 -59.56 1.15
CA LEU A 4 33.58 -58.51 1.26
C LEU A 4 34.30 -57.16 1.42
N LEU A 5 34.32 -56.36 0.35
CA LEU A 5 34.82 -55.02 0.38
C LEU A 5 33.80 -54.11 1.07
N LEU A 6 34.04 -53.74 2.34
CA LEU A 6 33.33 -52.74 3.06
C LEU A 6 33.75 -51.34 2.54
N VAL A 7 32.96 -50.72 1.66
CA VAL A 7 33.10 -49.30 1.29
C VAL A 7 32.57 -48.45 2.43
N HIS A 8 33.47 -47.86 3.21
CA HIS A 8 33.14 -46.82 4.17
C HIS A 8 32.95 -45.53 3.41
N SER A 9 31.69 -45.12 3.20
CA SER A 9 31.34 -43.79 2.74
C SER A 9 31.43 -42.83 3.95
N CYS A 10 32.52 -42.07 4.09
CA CYS A 10 32.60 -40.97 5.03
C CYS A 10 31.80 -39.79 4.46
N ALA A 11 30.54 -39.69 4.87
CA ALA A 11 29.83 -38.43 4.72
C ALA A 11 30.48 -37.43 5.68
N ASN A 12 31.04 -36.35 5.14
CA ASN A 12 31.59 -35.27 5.95
C ASN A 12 30.43 -34.49 6.60
N THR A 13 30.11 -34.80 7.86
CA THR A 13 29.00 -34.21 8.63
C THR A 13 29.42 -32.96 9.40
N THR A 14 30.64 -32.46 9.22
CA THR A 14 31.18 -31.34 10.00
C THR A 14 30.98 -29.98 9.40
N GLN A 15 30.49 -29.86 8.17
CA GLN A 15 30.10 -28.57 7.58
C GLN A 15 28.72 -28.68 6.97
N SER A 16 27.79 -27.91 7.52
CA SER A 16 26.52 -27.63 6.82
C SER A 16 26.84 -27.05 5.46
N PRO A 17 26.12 -27.44 4.38
CA PRO A 17 26.29 -26.78 3.08
C PRO A 17 26.18 -25.29 3.25
N THR A 18 27.25 -24.56 2.98
CA THR A 18 27.20 -23.11 2.86
C THR A 18 26.42 -22.82 1.60
N GLY A 19 25.21 -22.27 1.74
CA GLY A 19 24.42 -21.80 0.60
C GLY A 19 25.26 -20.88 -0.28
N GLY A 20 24.85 -20.71 -1.54
CA GLY A 20 25.42 -19.72 -2.45
C GLY A 20 25.34 -18.29 -1.88
N PRO A 21 25.84 -17.27 -2.59
CA PRO A 21 25.66 -15.88 -2.20
C PRO A 21 24.17 -15.59 -1.96
N LYS A 22 23.88 -14.86 -0.88
CA LYS A 22 22.50 -14.45 -0.58
C LYS A 22 21.96 -13.59 -1.73
N ASP A 23 20.77 -13.93 -2.24
CA ASP A 23 20.09 -13.09 -3.21
C ASP A 23 19.64 -11.79 -2.54
N THR A 24 19.93 -10.65 -3.17
CA THR A 24 19.56 -9.32 -2.73
C THR A 24 18.65 -8.61 -3.71
N ILE A 25 18.25 -9.31 -4.79
CA ILE A 25 17.39 -8.75 -5.84
C ILE A 25 15.94 -8.87 -5.39
N PRO A 26 15.18 -7.77 -5.29
CA PRO A 26 13.75 -7.85 -5.00
C PRO A 26 12.98 -8.57 -6.10
N PRO A 27 11.86 -9.25 -5.76
CA PRO A 27 10.97 -9.82 -6.76
C PRO A 27 10.39 -8.70 -7.64
N TYR A 28 10.15 -9.00 -8.92
CA TYR A 28 9.53 -8.09 -9.86
C TYR A 28 8.42 -8.79 -10.65
N ILE A 29 7.48 -7.99 -11.17
CA ILE A 29 6.33 -8.49 -11.91
C ILE A 29 6.74 -8.77 -13.36
N VAL A 30 6.42 -9.96 -13.87
CA VAL A 30 6.65 -10.38 -15.25
C VAL A 30 5.38 -10.37 -16.09
N TYR A 31 4.19 -10.45 -15.46
CA TYR A 31 2.92 -10.40 -16.15
C TYR A 31 1.82 -9.84 -15.25
N ILE A 32 0.93 -9.02 -15.83
CA ILE A 32 -0.24 -8.44 -15.15
C ILE A 32 -1.47 -8.60 -16.03
N ASN A 33 -2.57 -8.98 -15.42
CA ASN A 33 -3.87 -9.04 -16.09
C ASN A 33 -5.02 -8.63 -15.14
N PRO A 34 -5.84 -7.61 -15.49
CA PRO A 34 -5.74 -6.71 -16.64
C PRO A 34 -4.48 -5.82 -16.57
N LEU A 35 -4.12 -5.18 -17.68
CA LEU A 35 -2.97 -4.26 -17.72
C LEU A 35 -3.23 -3.00 -16.86
N PRO A 36 -2.18 -2.39 -16.28
CA PRO A 36 -2.32 -1.09 -15.63
C PRO A 36 -2.94 -0.06 -16.60
N GLY A 37 -3.80 0.81 -16.07
CA GLY A 37 -4.50 1.78 -16.89
C GLY A 37 -5.79 1.26 -17.53
N THR A 38 -6.23 0.02 -17.26
CA THR A 38 -7.49 -0.51 -17.76
C THR A 38 -8.67 0.30 -17.24
N VAL A 39 -9.56 0.67 -18.14
CA VAL A 39 -10.83 1.38 -17.87
C VAL A 39 -12.03 0.46 -18.05
N ASN A 40 -13.22 0.91 -17.60
CA ASN A 40 -14.47 0.14 -17.64
C ASN A 40 -14.35 -1.24 -16.95
N VAL A 41 -13.58 -1.32 -15.87
CA VAL A 41 -13.48 -2.53 -15.06
C VAL A 41 -14.85 -2.84 -14.44
N PRO A 42 -15.32 -4.11 -14.45
CA PRO A 42 -16.60 -4.49 -13.86
C PRO A 42 -16.68 -4.13 -12.38
N LEU A 43 -17.87 -3.67 -11.94
CA LEU A 43 -18.09 -3.30 -10.53
C LEU A 43 -18.11 -4.51 -9.60
N LYS A 44 -18.44 -5.68 -10.11
CA LYS A 44 -18.49 -6.94 -9.34
C LYS A 44 -17.56 -7.96 -9.95
N ASP A 45 -17.08 -8.86 -9.11
CA ASP A 45 -16.23 -9.99 -9.49
C ASP A 45 -14.91 -9.60 -10.20
N ALA A 46 -14.49 -8.35 -10.07
CA ALA A 46 -13.21 -7.90 -10.60
C ALA A 46 -12.06 -8.68 -9.95
N ARG A 47 -11.15 -9.16 -10.80
CA ARG A 47 -9.98 -9.93 -10.37
C ARG A 47 -8.75 -9.40 -11.07
N PHE A 48 -7.66 -9.31 -10.31
CA PHE A 48 -6.38 -8.84 -10.78
C PHE A 48 -5.33 -9.90 -10.51
N TYR A 49 -4.57 -10.24 -11.54
CA TYR A 49 -3.52 -11.25 -11.47
C TYR A 49 -2.16 -10.59 -11.73
N PHE A 50 -1.22 -10.86 -10.83
CA PHE A 50 0.16 -10.39 -10.90
C PHE A 50 1.07 -11.61 -10.84
N GLU A 51 1.91 -11.82 -11.82
CA GLU A 51 2.90 -12.90 -11.84
C GLU A 51 4.29 -12.34 -11.60
N PHE A 52 5.01 -12.96 -10.68
CA PHE A 52 6.37 -12.56 -10.31
C PHE A 52 7.41 -13.48 -10.98
N ASN A 53 8.64 -12.97 -11.13
CA ASN A 53 9.78 -13.74 -11.61
C ASN A 53 10.09 -14.94 -10.71
N GLU A 54 9.72 -14.89 -9.43
CA GLU A 54 10.00 -15.88 -8.40
C GLU A 54 8.82 -16.09 -7.45
N TYR A 55 8.95 -17.03 -6.51
CA TYR A 55 7.95 -17.25 -5.46
C TYR A 55 7.99 -16.14 -4.44
N VAL A 56 6.82 -15.61 -4.13
CA VAL A 56 6.62 -14.53 -3.16
C VAL A 56 5.75 -15.00 -2.01
N LYS A 57 5.83 -14.29 -0.88
CA LYS A 57 4.92 -14.45 0.27
C LYS A 57 4.27 -13.11 0.61
N ILE A 58 3.07 -13.19 1.14
CA ILE A 58 2.37 -12.04 1.69
C ILE A 58 2.80 -11.89 3.15
N LYS A 59 3.57 -10.83 3.43
CA LYS A 59 4.07 -10.51 4.77
C LYS A 59 2.96 -9.95 5.65
N ASP A 60 2.23 -8.97 5.12
CA ASP A 60 1.08 -8.35 5.77
C ASP A 60 0.02 -7.95 4.75
N PRO A 61 -1.13 -8.65 4.70
CA PRO A 61 -2.21 -8.31 3.77
C PRO A 61 -2.79 -6.91 3.97
N LYS A 62 -2.70 -6.33 5.18
CA LYS A 62 -3.18 -4.97 5.47
C LYS A 62 -2.36 -3.88 4.76
N ASN A 63 -1.18 -4.22 4.27
CA ASN A 63 -0.32 -3.33 3.50
C ASN A 63 -0.57 -3.40 1.98
N ILE A 64 -1.55 -4.23 1.55
CA ILE A 64 -2.13 -4.13 0.21
C ILE A 64 -3.25 -3.09 0.29
N VAL A 65 -2.94 -1.85 -0.05
CA VAL A 65 -3.84 -0.70 0.11
C VAL A 65 -4.59 -0.44 -1.18
N LEU A 66 -5.91 -0.52 -1.13
CA LEU A 66 -6.81 -0.08 -2.20
C LEU A 66 -7.23 1.37 -1.93
N SER A 67 -7.15 2.23 -2.92
CA SER A 67 -7.58 3.64 -2.84
C SER A 67 -8.51 3.97 -4.02
N PRO A 68 -9.74 4.43 -3.80
CA PRO A 68 -10.46 4.54 -2.51
C PRO A 68 -10.58 3.22 -1.76
N PRO A 69 -10.55 3.23 -0.41
CA PRO A 69 -10.72 1.99 0.35
C PRO A 69 -12.18 1.51 0.30
N LEU A 70 -12.35 0.19 0.36
CA LEU A 70 -13.64 -0.46 0.52
C LEU A 70 -13.92 -0.70 2.01
N SER A 71 -15.17 -1.09 2.35
CA SER A 71 -15.53 -1.45 3.73
C SER A 71 -14.88 -2.77 4.16
N LYS A 72 -14.60 -3.63 3.18
CA LYS A 72 -13.93 -4.90 3.41
C LYS A 72 -12.51 -4.88 2.83
N PRO A 73 -11.55 -5.53 3.47
CA PRO A 73 -10.18 -5.61 2.98
C PRO A 73 -10.10 -6.35 1.64
N VAL A 74 -9.06 -6.01 0.86
CA VAL A 74 -8.75 -6.71 -0.38
C VAL A 74 -8.39 -8.17 -0.09
N LYS A 75 -9.05 -9.10 -0.78
CA LYS A 75 -8.69 -10.51 -0.73
C LYS A 75 -7.47 -10.76 -1.60
N SER A 76 -6.46 -11.34 -1.00
CA SER A 76 -5.22 -11.73 -1.67
C SER A 76 -4.98 -13.24 -1.57
N LYS A 77 -4.65 -13.89 -2.69
CA LYS A 77 -4.38 -15.33 -2.74
C LYS A 77 -3.19 -15.61 -3.64
N LEU A 78 -2.22 -16.33 -3.12
CA LEU A 78 -1.08 -16.81 -3.90
C LEU A 78 -1.46 -18.09 -4.67
N LYS A 79 -0.98 -18.16 -5.93
CA LYS A 79 -1.09 -19.33 -6.79
C LYS A 79 0.22 -19.51 -7.57
N GLY A 80 1.07 -20.40 -7.12
CA GLY A 80 2.44 -20.53 -7.67
C GLY A 80 3.22 -19.24 -7.45
N LYS A 81 3.77 -18.68 -8.52
CA LYS A 81 4.45 -17.37 -8.52
C LYS A 81 3.47 -16.20 -8.67
N GLY A 82 2.18 -16.47 -8.78
CA GLY A 82 1.15 -15.45 -9.02
C GLY A 82 0.42 -15.04 -7.76
N LEU A 83 0.01 -13.76 -7.72
CA LEU A 83 -0.87 -13.17 -6.74
C LEU A 83 -2.20 -12.83 -7.43
N VAL A 84 -3.30 -13.31 -6.87
CA VAL A 84 -4.67 -12.93 -7.28
C VAL A 84 -5.25 -12.01 -6.25
N LEU A 85 -5.71 -10.83 -6.68
CA LEU A 85 -6.49 -9.92 -5.86
C LEU A 85 -7.96 -9.95 -6.30
N SER A 86 -8.88 -9.86 -5.34
CA SER A 86 -10.32 -9.79 -5.56
C SER A 86 -11.00 -9.02 -4.43
N PHE A 87 -12.25 -8.61 -4.65
CA PHE A 87 -13.03 -7.80 -3.72
C PHE A 87 -14.30 -8.54 -3.32
N GLU A 88 -14.71 -8.41 -2.06
CA GLU A 88 -15.95 -9.01 -1.54
C GLU A 88 -17.19 -8.16 -1.80
N GLU A 89 -16.98 -6.88 -2.04
CA GLU A 89 -18.04 -5.92 -2.32
C GLU A 89 -17.87 -5.30 -3.71
N ALA A 90 -18.93 -4.69 -4.22
CA ALA A 90 -18.88 -4.00 -5.51
C ALA A 90 -17.99 -2.75 -5.41
N LEU A 91 -17.23 -2.50 -6.46
CA LEU A 91 -16.51 -1.25 -6.66
C LEU A 91 -17.49 -0.11 -6.94
N ASP A 92 -17.13 1.10 -6.54
CA ASP A 92 -17.92 2.30 -6.87
C ASP A 92 -17.85 2.57 -8.39
N SER A 93 -18.94 3.07 -8.96
CA SER A 93 -18.99 3.41 -10.38
C SER A 93 -18.23 4.69 -10.68
N ASN A 94 -17.69 4.80 -11.90
CA ASN A 94 -16.97 5.99 -12.40
C ASN A 94 -15.87 6.47 -11.45
N THR A 95 -15.08 5.52 -10.95
CA THR A 95 -14.06 5.74 -9.92
C THR A 95 -12.72 5.18 -10.37
N THR A 96 -11.67 5.98 -10.19
CA THR A 96 -10.29 5.54 -10.39
C THR A 96 -9.78 4.91 -9.10
N TYR A 97 -9.27 3.70 -9.21
CA TYR A 97 -8.69 2.94 -8.11
C TYR A 97 -7.20 2.76 -8.29
N THR A 98 -6.48 2.81 -7.18
CA THR A 98 -5.07 2.40 -7.12
C THR A 98 -4.89 1.28 -6.12
N ILE A 99 -4.01 0.32 -6.43
CA ILE A 99 -3.57 -0.71 -5.51
C ILE A 99 -2.08 -0.49 -5.25
N SER A 100 -1.73 -0.22 -4.00
CA SER A 100 -0.36 -0.07 -3.55
C SER A 100 0.04 -1.27 -2.70
N PHE A 101 1.26 -1.78 -2.89
CA PHE A 101 1.74 -2.97 -2.18
C PHE A 101 2.67 -2.64 -1.00
N THR A 102 3.04 -1.37 -0.83
CA THR A 102 3.98 -0.91 0.23
C THR A 102 5.07 -1.94 0.55
N ASP A 103 4.99 -2.62 1.69
CA ASP A 103 5.87 -3.72 2.12
C ASP A 103 5.08 -5.04 2.33
N ALA A 104 3.92 -5.16 1.67
CA ALA A 104 3.02 -6.32 1.82
C ALA A 104 3.61 -7.63 1.28
N ILE A 105 4.49 -7.54 0.29
CA ILE A 105 5.01 -8.68 -0.45
C ILE A 105 6.53 -8.73 -0.33
N THR A 106 7.05 -9.93 -0.11
CA THR A 106 8.50 -10.20 -0.11
C THR A 106 8.77 -11.47 -0.92
N ASP A 107 10.01 -11.66 -1.37
CA ASP A 107 10.41 -12.97 -1.88
C ASP A 107 10.27 -14.05 -0.79
N ASN A 108 10.19 -15.28 -1.23
CA ASN A 108 9.95 -16.41 -0.32
C ASN A 108 11.18 -16.83 0.50
N ASN A 109 12.38 -16.60 -0.01
CA ASN A 109 13.60 -17.14 0.57
C ASN A 109 14.31 -16.13 1.48
N GLU A 110 14.75 -15.01 0.93
CA GLU A 110 15.59 -14.03 1.60
C GLU A 110 14.80 -12.92 2.29
N GLY A 111 13.55 -12.72 1.88
CA GLY A 111 12.66 -11.70 2.42
C GLY A 111 12.87 -10.30 1.82
N ASN A 112 13.46 -10.21 0.62
CA ASN A 112 13.61 -8.94 -0.10
C ASN A 112 12.24 -8.35 -0.42
N PRO A 113 11.97 -7.07 -0.10
CA PRO A 113 10.64 -6.50 -0.27
C PRO A 113 10.37 -6.14 -1.73
N PHE A 114 9.16 -6.47 -2.21
CA PHE A 114 8.59 -5.89 -3.41
C PHE A 114 8.02 -4.51 -3.06
N ALA A 115 8.70 -3.44 -3.44
CA ALA A 115 8.32 -2.08 -3.07
C ALA A 115 8.20 -1.16 -4.29
N GLY A 116 7.50 -0.04 -4.10
CA GLY A 116 7.45 1.04 -5.07
C GLY A 116 6.52 0.82 -6.26
N PHE A 117 5.71 -0.24 -6.29
CA PHE A 117 4.76 -0.50 -7.37
C PHE A 117 3.35 -0.10 -6.97
N SER A 118 2.70 0.69 -7.83
CA SER A 118 1.28 1.03 -7.75
C SER A 118 0.58 0.63 -9.04
N TYR A 119 -0.52 -0.08 -8.90
CA TYR A 119 -1.38 -0.48 -10.02
C TYR A 119 -2.61 0.41 -10.07
N VAL A 120 -2.96 0.94 -11.26
CA VAL A 120 -4.12 1.82 -11.46
C VAL A 120 -5.12 1.20 -12.43
N PHE A 121 -6.40 1.39 -12.15
CA PHE A 121 -7.51 1.03 -13.03
C PHE A 121 -8.70 1.95 -12.76
N SER A 122 -9.70 1.92 -13.64
CA SER A 122 -10.93 2.69 -13.46
C SER A 122 -12.16 1.87 -13.79
N THR A 123 -13.21 2.03 -13.00
CA THR A 123 -14.56 1.53 -13.32
C THR A 123 -15.30 2.46 -14.31
N GLY A 124 -14.79 3.68 -14.52
CA GLY A 124 -15.25 4.66 -15.47
C GLY A 124 -14.53 4.57 -16.82
N LYS A 125 -14.80 5.56 -17.68
CA LYS A 125 -14.24 5.65 -19.05
C LYS A 125 -12.83 6.28 -19.09
N SER A 126 -12.37 6.88 -18.01
CA SER A 126 -11.09 7.55 -17.90
C SER A 126 -10.44 7.30 -16.55
N ILE A 127 -9.17 7.58 -16.47
CA ILE A 127 -8.38 7.59 -15.23
C ILE A 127 -8.14 9.05 -14.85
N ASP A 128 -8.33 9.35 -13.57
CA ASP A 128 -7.98 10.65 -13.01
C ASP A 128 -6.45 10.81 -12.98
N SER A 129 -5.95 12.07 -13.05
CA SER A 129 -4.52 12.32 -13.29
C SER A 129 -3.86 13.23 -12.26
N MET A 130 -4.59 13.62 -11.22
CA MET A 130 -4.06 14.55 -10.22
C MET A 130 -3.32 13.79 -9.10
N LEU A 131 -2.45 14.51 -8.37
CA LEU A 131 -1.60 13.98 -7.32
C LEU A 131 -1.66 14.85 -6.07
N VAL A 132 -1.71 14.22 -4.90
CA VAL A 132 -1.44 14.82 -3.60
C VAL A 132 -0.29 14.07 -2.95
N THR A 133 0.74 14.81 -2.51
CA THR A 133 1.89 14.25 -1.80
C THR A 133 2.20 15.08 -0.57
N GLY A 134 2.90 14.49 0.38
CA GLY A 134 3.33 15.20 1.57
C GLY A 134 4.10 14.30 2.53
N THR A 135 4.33 14.84 3.73
CA THR A 135 4.96 14.09 4.83
C THR A 135 4.12 14.19 6.09
N VAL A 136 4.11 13.12 6.87
CA VAL A 136 3.50 13.05 8.21
C VAL A 136 4.62 12.99 9.23
N ARG A 137 4.52 13.83 10.26
CA ARG A 137 5.51 13.90 11.36
C ARG A 137 4.82 13.84 12.71
N ASP A 138 5.53 13.27 13.66
CA ASP A 138 5.15 13.30 15.08
C ASP A 138 5.30 14.72 15.64
N CYS A 139 4.26 15.27 16.27
CA CYS A 139 4.22 16.66 16.72
C CYS A 139 5.23 16.97 17.85
N ASN A 140 5.57 15.98 18.68
CA ASN A 140 6.47 16.17 19.82
C ASN A 140 7.92 16.04 19.42
N THR A 141 8.23 15.07 18.55
CA THR A 141 9.62 14.73 18.20
C THR A 141 10.05 15.26 16.85
N LEU A 142 9.10 15.73 16.02
CA LEU A 142 9.27 16.14 14.61
C LEU A 142 9.86 15.04 13.72
N LYS A 143 9.91 13.81 14.21
CA LYS A 143 10.40 12.67 13.46
C LYS A 143 9.36 12.21 12.43
N PRO A 144 9.80 11.61 11.31
CA PRO A 144 8.90 10.97 10.37
C PRO A 144 7.96 9.97 11.06
N PHE A 145 6.69 10.00 10.70
CA PHE A 145 5.70 9.07 11.23
C PHE A 145 5.35 8.03 10.17
N LYS A 146 5.82 6.81 10.39
CA LYS A 146 5.61 5.67 9.50
C LYS A 146 4.24 5.05 9.69
N ASN A 147 3.69 4.51 8.60
CA ASN A 147 2.42 3.76 8.56
C ASN A 147 1.20 4.58 9.01
N ALA A 148 1.25 5.92 8.95
CA ALA A 148 0.04 6.71 9.04
C ALA A 148 -0.84 6.46 7.82
N THR A 149 -2.13 6.24 8.02
CA THR A 149 -3.13 6.17 6.95
C THR A 149 -3.55 7.60 6.61
N VAL A 150 -3.08 8.10 5.47
CA VAL A 150 -3.43 9.45 4.97
C VAL A 150 -4.65 9.34 4.08
N MET A 151 -5.66 10.18 4.33
CA MET A 151 -6.99 10.07 3.74
C MET A 151 -7.46 11.40 3.19
N LEU A 152 -8.05 11.38 1.99
CA LEU A 152 -8.73 12.54 1.39
C LEU A 152 -10.24 12.38 1.46
N TYR A 153 -10.92 13.48 1.77
CA TYR A 153 -12.37 13.57 1.81
C TYR A 153 -12.85 14.68 0.88
N SER A 154 -13.81 14.34 0.01
CA SER A 154 -14.54 15.33 -0.81
C SER A 154 -15.66 16.00 -0.02
N ASP A 155 -16.11 15.39 1.07
CA ASP A 155 -16.95 16.06 2.06
C ASP A 155 -16.05 16.94 2.94
N LEU A 156 -16.29 18.24 2.90
CA LEU A 156 -15.46 19.25 3.56
C LEU A 156 -15.87 19.50 5.03
N SER A 157 -16.84 18.74 5.56
CA SER A 157 -17.22 18.81 6.97
C SER A 157 -16.16 18.16 7.88
N ASP A 158 -15.96 18.75 9.06
CA ASP A 158 -15.00 18.20 10.04
C ASP A 158 -15.40 16.81 10.55
N SER A 159 -16.69 16.47 10.47
CA SER A 159 -17.21 15.16 10.85
C SER A 159 -16.96 14.04 9.82
N ALA A 160 -16.45 14.37 8.64
CA ALA A 160 -16.26 13.40 7.56
C ALA A 160 -15.34 12.24 8.00
N VAL A 161 -14.26 12.55 8.73
CA VAL A 161 -13.28 11.56 9.19
C VAL A 161 -13.86 10.50 10.14
N PHE A 162 -14.95 10.84 10.84
CA PHE A 162 -15.65 9.94 11.77
C PHE A 162 -16.75 9.10 11.12
N LEU A 163 -17.36 9.61 10.03
CA LEU A 163 -18.63 9.10 9.54
C LEU A 163 -18.56 8.55 8.12
N LYS A 164 -17.54 8.91 7.35
CA LYS A 164 -17.47 8.61 5.92
C LYS A 164 -16.20 7.88 5.53
N ARG A 165 -16.29 7.09 4.48
CA ARG A 165 -15.10 6.54 3.85
C ARG A 165 -14.37 7.62 3.07
N PRO A 166 -13.03 7.64 3.10
CA PRO A 166 -12.26 8.56 2.29
C PRO A 166 -12.38 8.22 0.80
N VAL A 167 -12.23 9.24 -0.04
CA VAL A 167 -12.20 9.08 -1.50
C VAL A 167 -10.81 8.71 -2.04
N ALA A 168 -9.79 8.79 -1.21
CA ALA A 168 -8.45 8.25 -1.47
C ALA A 168 -7.73 8.00 -0.14
N ALA A 169 -6.91 6.97 -0.10
CA ALA A 169 -6.09 6.63 1.07
C ALA A 169 -4.72 6.09 0.65
N ALA A 170 -3.69 6.42 1.42
CA ALA A 170 -2.35 5.88 1.28
C ALA A 170 -1.68 5.74 2.64
N LYS A 171 -0.66 4.88 2.76
CA LYS A 171 0.17 4.80 3.96
C LYS A 171 1.46 5.59 3.78
N SER A 172 1.91 6.25 4.86
CA SER A 172 3.22 6.88 4.89
C SER A 172 4.34 5.83 5.02
N ASP A 173 5.46 6.10 4.37
CA ASP A 173 6.66 5.25 4.40
C ASP A 173 7.56 5.52 5.63
N ASP A 174 8.77 4.95 5.64
CA ASP A 174 9.76 5.11 6.72
C ASP A 174 10.22 6.56 6.92
N TRP A 175 10.07 7.42 5.90
CA TRP A 175 10.39 8.84 5.94
C TRP A 175 9.16 9.71 6.24
N GLY A 176 8.01 9.07 6.53
CA GLY A 176 6.73 9.74 6.70
C GLY A 176 6.13 10.27 5.40
N TYR A 177 6.75 10.00 4.25
CA TYR A 177 6.26 10.43 2.95
C TYR A 177 5.05 9.61 2.51
N PHE A 178 4.07 10.27 1.91
CA PHE A 178 2.91 9.63 1.29
C PHE A 178 2.67 10.19 -0.11
N SER A 179 2.02 9.38 -0.94
CA SER A 179 1.60 9.74 -2.30
C SER A 179 0.21 9.20 -2.57
N LEU A 180 -0.69 10.08 -3.01
CA LEU A 180 -2.06 9.79 -3.41
C LEU A 180 -2.22 10.17 -4.89
N PRO A 181 -1.77 9.32 -5.82
CA PRO A 181 -1.88 9.57 -7.24
C PRO A 181 -3.29 9.27 -7.74
N PHE A 182 -3.60 9.75 -8.95
CA PHE A 182 -4.82 9.46 -9.67
C PHE A 182 -6.11 9.87 -8.94
N VAL A 183 -6.05 11.03 -8.26
CA VAL A 183 -7.22 11.64 -7.64
C VAL A 183 -7.90 12.62 -8.59
N LYS A 184 -9.18 12.91 -8.36
CA LYS A 184 -9.94 13.89 -9.16
C LYS A 184 -9.47 15.32 -8.92
N ASP A 185 -9.57 16.19 -9.93
CA ASP A 185 -9.32 17.64 -9.75
C ASP A 185 -10.52 18.28 -9.02
N THR A 186 -10.46 18.21 -7.70
CA THR A 186 -11.44 18.86 -6.82
C THR A 186 -10.77 19.26 -5.51
N THR A 187 -11.51 19.91 -4.64
CA THR A 187 -11.03 20.34 -3.32
C THR A 187 -11.27 19.25 -2.30
N TYR A 188 -10.29 19.04 -1.41
CA TYR A 188 -10.32 18.00 -0.38
C TYR A 188 -9.99 18.54 1.00
N ARG A 189 -10.53 17.87 2.03
CA ARG A 189 -9.91 17.82 3.35
C ARG A 189 -8.97 16.63 3.42
N ILE A 190 -7.90 16.78 4.20
CA ILE A 190 -6.91 15.73 4.41
C ILE A 190 -6.74 15.48 5.90
N TYR A 191 -6.68 14.19 6.22
CA TYR A 191 -6.39 13.70 7.56
C TYR A 191 -5.36 12.59 7.46
N ALA A 192 -4.55 12.44 8.50
CA ALA A 192 -3.68 11.28 8.68
C ALA A 192 -3.97 10.68 10.05
N ILE A 193 -4.19 9.38 10.10
CA ILE A 193 -4.47 8.67 11.35
C ILE A 193 -3.49 7.51 11.55
N LYS A 194 -3.22 7.19 12.82
CA LYS A 194 -2.63 5.90 13.17
C LYS A 194 -3.78 4.91 13.36
N ASP A 195 -4.26 4.38 12.26
CA ASP A 195 -5.38 3.43 12.18
C ASP A 195 -4.93 2.06 12.69
N ILE A 196 -5.29 1.74 13.93
CA ILE A 196 -4.85 0.51 14.62
C ILE A 196 -5.61 -0.71 14.12
N ASP A 197 -6.91 -0.57 13.90
CA ASP A 197 -7.77 -1.68 13.47
C ASP A 197 -7.88 -1.84 11.95
N GLY A 198 -7.47 -0.85 11.19
CA GLY A 198 -7.42 -0.88 9.73
C GLY A 198 -8.77 -0.64 9.05
N ASN A 199 -9.67 0.09 9.73
CA ASN A 199 -11.03 0.36 9.24
C ASN A 199 -11.12 1.64 8.39
N ASN A 200 -10.07 2.48 8.34
CA ASN A 200 -10.01 3.79 7.67
C ASN A 200 -11.05 4.80 8.20
N ILE A 201 -11.42 4.68 9.46
CA ILE A 201 -12.30 5.59 10.19
C ILE A 201 -11.57 6.02 11.45
N TYR A 202 -11.60 7.31 11.78
CA TYR A 202 -10.95 7.80 12.99
C TYR A 202 -11.74 7.42 14.25
N ASP A 203 -11.08 6.72 15.16
CA ASP A 203 -11.58 6.40 16.51
C ASP A 203 -10.82 7.24 17.55
N PRO A 204 -11.46 8.25 18.18
CA PRO A 204 -10.82 9.12 19.15
C PRO A 204 -10.24 8.40 20.37
N GLU A 205 -10.72 7.21 20.70
CA GLU A 205 -10.24 6.46 21.88
C GLU A 205 -8.93 5.71 21.59
N ASN A 206 -8.71 5.32 20.34
CA ASN A 206 -7.61 4.42 19.98
C ASN A 206 -6.61 5.00 18.99
N ASP A 207 -7.02 5.97 18.16
CA ASP A 207 -6.21 6.46 17.06
C ASP A 207 -5.57 7.83 17.38
N LEU A 208 -4.38 8.04 16.83
CA LEU A 208 -3.80 9.38 16.73
C LEU A 208 -4.26 10.00 15.42
N ILE A 209 -4.48 11.34 15.42
CA ILE A 209 -4.90 12.07 14.23
C ILE A 209 -3.98 13.27 13.96
N ALA A 210 -3.73 13.52 12.69
CA ALA A 210 -3.15 14.76 12.18
C ALA A 210 -4.01 15.33 11.08
N PHE A 211 -4.05 16.65 10.98
CA PHE A 211 -4.80 17.37 9.94
C PHE A 211 -4.16 18.74 9.65
N ILE A 212 -4.61 19.36 8.59
CA ILE A 212 -4.35 20.77 8.30
C ILE A 212 -5.69 21.49 8.16
N ASP A 213 -5.77 22.72 8.62
CA ASP A 213 -7.01 23.53 8.57
C ASP A 213 -7.37 23.94 7.15
N SER A 214 -6.37 24.12 6.28
CA SER A 214 -6.58 24.54 4.91
C SER A 214 -7.07 23.38 4.04
N LEU A 215 -7.96 23.72 3.10
CA LEU A 215 -8.38 22.79 2.07
C LEU A 215 -7.27 22.57 1.04
N ILE A 216 -7.17 21.35 0.54
CA ILE A 216 -6.16 20.96 -0.45
C ILE A 216 -6.79 20.87 -1.82
N ARG A 217 -6.07 21.39 -2.82
CA ARG A 217 -6.34 21.11 -4.22
C ARG A 217 -5.16 20.34 -4.82
N PRO A 218 -5.38 19.17 -5.43
CA PRO A 218 -4.31 18.38 -6.00
C PRO A 218 -3.67 19.09 -7.18
N LYS A 219 -2.43 18.71 -7.52
CA LYS A 219 -1.67 19.25 -8.66
C LYS A 219 -1.58 18.21 -9.76
N LEU A 220 -1.51 18.65 -11.00
CA LEU A 220 -1.22 17.76 -12.12
C LEU A 220 0.23 17.23 -11.98
N VAL A 221 0.43 15.95 -12.20
CA VAL A 221 1.78 15.39 -12.27
C VAL A 221 2.46 15.92 -13.51
N SER A 222 3.45 16.80 -13.34
CA SER A 222 4.38 17.17 -14.38
C SER A 222 5.71 16.48 -14.11
N TYR A 223 6.27 15.82 -15.12
CA TYR A 223 7.60 15.21 -15.01
C TYR A 223 8.71 16.22 -14.74
N ASP A 224 8.46 17.51 -15.01
CA ASP A 224 9.41 18.59 -14.84
C ASP A 224 9.32 19.31 -13.48
N THR A 225 8.36 18.95 -12.66
CA THR A 225 8.16 19.58 -11.36
C THR A 225 8.27 18.53 -10.25
N ILE A 226 9.24 18.70 -9.36
CA ILE A 226 9.26 17.96 -8.09
C ILE A 226 7.97 18.32 -7.36
N PRO A 227 7.11 17.33 -7.02
CA PRO A 227 5.87 17.62 -6.34
C PRO A 227 6.16 18.38 -5.05
N GLU A 228 5.50 19.52 -4.86
CA GLU A 228 5.61 20.23 -3.60
C GLU A 228 5.10 19.34 -2.46
N MET A 229 5.98 19.06 -1.52
CA MET A 229 5.65 18.22 -0.38
C MET A 229 4.82 19.02 0.62
N ILE A 230 3.62 18.55 0.89
CA ILE A 230 2.79 19.06 1.97
C ILE A 230 3.27 18.42 3.26
N THR A 231 3.76 19.23 4.19
CA THR A 231 4.24 18.73 5.48
C THR A 231 3.13 18.88 6.51
N TYR A 232 2.85 17.82 7.24
CA TYR A 232 1.92 17.82 8.36
C TYR A 232 2.69 17.60 9.66
N ASP A 233 2.41 18.44 10.64
CA ASP A 233 2.71 18.11 12.01
C ASP A 233 1.54 17.31 12.55
N MET A 234 1.78 16.12 13.02
CA MET A 234 0.79 15.40 13.82
C MET A 234 0.68 16.13 15.16
N LYS A 235 -0.15 17.15 15.20
CA LYS A 235 -0.54 17.77 16.47
C LYS A 235 -1.60 16.86 17.06
N ASP A 236 -1.26 16.25 18.16
CA ASP A 236 -2.24 15.56 18.97
C ASP A 236 -3.27 16.58 19.45
N THR A 237 -4.44 16.53 18.83
CA THR A 237 -5.54 17.42 19.21
C THR A 237 -6.10 17.10 20.58
N LEU A 238 -5.84 15.90 21.11
CA LEU A 238 -6.25 15.48 22.45
C LEU A 238 -5.36 16.13 23.54
N ASN A 239 -4.10 16.41 23.26
CA ASN A 239 -3.20 17.10 24.18
C ASN A 239 -3.32 18.62 24.13
N CYS A 240 -4.02 19.19 23.17
CA CYS A 240 -4.31 20.64 23.10
C CYS A 240 -5.57 21.04 23.87
N ALA A 241 -6.28 20.07 24.46
CA ALA A 241 -7.51 20.30 25.25
C ALA A 241 -7.29 20.24 26.78
N ALA A 242 -6.04 20.37 27.24
CA ALA A 242 -5.69 20.47 28.68
C ALA A 242 -5.36 21.90 29.08
#